data_91246834fb64812d3ed1cf7309155ff6
#
_entry.id   91246834fb64812d3ed1cf7309155ff6
#
_cell.length_a   1.000
_cell.length_b   1.000
_cell.length_c   1.000
_cell.angle_alpha   90.00
_cell.angle_beta   90.00
_cell.angle_gamma   90.00
#
_symmetry.space_group_name_H-M   'P 1'
#
loop_
_entity.id
_entity.type
_entity.pdbx_description
1 polymer ?
#
loop_
_entity_poly.entity_id
_entity_poly.type
_entity_poly.pdbx_seq_one_letter_code
_entity_poly.pdbx_strand_id
1 'polypeptide(L)'
;MFQNRNIVGAVDFGSSGIRVLLGESLPDGTLSVIGRGEAPSKGIFKGEICSSDTVFDQLAIALNDADAMSGGELCNCSMLVIPISGCDIRSIQGRGSVNIDNPDGRVTEADRARAYKTARICRLDAGRGILNSSESFFIIDDGLRRRDPIGQSADKLEAYVHIVHGVVNRMENFHQLVYNSGCEKSEMVFAPMAAAEGVLVGEERENGVLLIDFGEGVTDYLLEFNHGVLASGQLQIGFLHVANDLALGLEQPLDLCMRLLTDGTIAQAIAERKEFLDFPAGYGKVRRIPLARFETIIDQRIRELMEIIRSAIDPEDLALVNSGTVLTGGGALFEPAHRIVREVFRGTVRVGNPIDVVGAVSDLASPRYSAVWGALRIADYYQRCLGDDGGGALQKILNLGDAIRRTFRAFGTK
;
A
#
# COMPACT_ATOMS: atom_id res chain seq x y z
N MET A 1 26.47 -15.06 -25.54
CA MET A 1 26.03 -15.38 -24.15
C MET A 1 24.86 -14.45 -23.84
N PHE A 2 23.64 -14.96 -23.83
CA PHE A 2 22.50 -14.18 -23.35
C PHE A 2 22.72 -14.02 -21.84
N GLN A 3 22.97 -12.80 -21.38
CA GLN A 3 22.90 -12.52 -19.95
C GLN A 3 21.47 -12.83 -19.50
N ASN A 4 21.33 -13.72 -18.54
CA ASN A 4 20.02 -14.02 -17.92
C ASN A 4 19.60 -12.73 -17.19
N ARG A 5 18.68 -11.96 -17.80
CA ARG A 5 18.16 -10.73 -17.21
C ARG A 5 17.24 -11.12 -16.04
N ASN A 6 17.38 -10.46 -14.91
CA ASN A 6 16.53 -10.67 -13.76
C ASN A 6 15.30 -9.75 -13.87
N ILE A 7 14.24 -10.26 -14.48
CA ILE A 7 12.99 -9.53 -14.69
C ILE A 7 12.01 -9.86 -13.58
N VAL A 8 11.43 -8.81 -13.00
CA VAL A 8 10.40 -8.87 -11.96
C VAL A 8 9.20 -8.02 -12.37
N GLY A 9 8.04 -8.31 -11.81
CA GLY A 9 6.81 -7.61 -12.17
C GLY A 9 5.94 -7.25 -10.96
N ALA A 10 5.03 -6.31 -11.18
CA ALA A 10 3.95 -5.99 -10.25
C ALA A 10 2.66 -5.69 -11.01
N VAL A 11 1.52 -6.12 -10.45
CA VAL A 11 0.19 -5.85 -10.98
C VAL A 11 -0.70 -5.31 -9.87
N ASP A 12 -1.13 -4.07 -9.99
CA ASP A 12 -2.10 -3.41 -9.09
C ASP A 12 -3.51 -3.44 -9.70
N PHE A 13 -4.44 -4.02 -8.97
CA PHE A 13 -5.85 -4.08 -9.32
C PHE A 13 -6.65 -2.96 -8.64
N GLY A 14 -6.33 -1.72 -8.99
CA GLY A 14 -7.01 -0.55 -8.42
C GLY A 14 -8.44 -0.36 -8.94
N SER A 15 -9.31 0.28 -8.16
CA SER A 15 -10.69 0.61 -8.60
C SER A 15 -10.72 1.60 -9.77
N SER A 16 -9.70 2.45 -9.92
CA SER A 16 -9.58 3.43 -11.01
C SER A 16 -8.88 2.88 -12.25
N GLY A 17 -8.08 1.84 -12.12
CA GLY A 17 -7.30 1.26 -13.22
C GLY A 17 -6.47 0.09 -12.76
N ILE A 18 -6.20 -0.83 -13.70
CA ILE A 18 -5.24 -1.93 -13.54
C ILE A 18 -3.91 -1.42 -14.06
N ARG A 19 -2.85 -1.54 -13.25
CA ARG A 19 -1.49 -1.07 -13.58
C ARG A 19 -0.51 -2.20 -13.48
N VAL A 20 0.35 -2.29 -14.49
CA VAL A 20 1.42 -3.29 -14.58
C VAL A 20 2.75 -2.56 -14.68
N LEU A 21 3.73 -3.00 -13.92
CA LEU A 21 5.12 -2.61 -14.07
C LEU A 21 6.00 -3.84 -14.25
N LEU A 22 6.95 -3.75 -15.17
CA LEU A 22 8.05 -4.69 -15.33
C LEU A 22 9.36 -3.97 -15.02
N GLY A 23 10.22 -4.61 -14.24
CA GLY A 23 11.51 -4.08 -13.83
C GLY A 23 12.64 -5.07 -14.08
N GLU A 24 13.81 -4.53 -14.35
CA GLU A 24 15.06 -5.29 -14.40
C GLU A 24 15.90 -5.00 -13.16
N SER A 25 16.24 -6.06 -12.44
CA SER A 25 17.16 -6.02 -11.30
C SER A 25 18.59 -6.03 -11.82
N LEU A 26 19.29 -4.90 -11.72
CA LEU A 26 20.64 -4.75 -12.21
C LEU A 26 21.67 -5.26 -11.19
N PRO A 27 22.89 -5.67 -11.64
CA PRO A 27 23.93 -6.20 -10.75
C PRO A 27 24.41 -5.22 -9.68
N ASP A 28 24.30 -3.91 -9.93
CA ASP A 28 24.68 -2.85 -8.98
C ASP A 28 23.65 -2.61 -7.87
N GLY A 29 22.54 -3.37 -7.89
CA GLY A 29 21.46 -3.20 -6.94
C GLY A 29 20.36 -2.26 -7.39
N THR A 30 20.48 -1.63 -8.57
CA THR A 30 19.44 -0.74 -9.11
C THR A 30 18.28 -1.55 -9.69
N LEU A 31 17.05 -1.13 -9.40
CA LEU A 31 15.85 -1.61 -10.07
C LEU A 31 15.43 -0.60 -11.14
N SER A 32 15.50 -1.03 -12.40
CA SER A 32 15.14 -0.19 -13.56
C SER A 32 13.79 -0.60 -14.12
N VAL A 33 12.85 0.33 -14.25
CA VAL A 33 11.56 0.08 -14.92
C VAL A 33 11.79 -0.01 -16.43
N ILE A 34 11.41 -1.17 -17.01
CA ILE A 34 11.56 -1.47 -18.43
C ILE A 34 10.23 -1.57 -19.17
N GLY A 35 9.12 -1.81 -18.44
CA GLY A 35 7.79 -1.92 -19.02
C GLY A 35 6.72 -1.34 -18.11
N ARG A 36 5.74 -0.68 -18.70
CA ARG A 36 4.56 -0.15 -18.03
C ARG A 36 3.32 -0.39 -18.89
N GLY A 37 2.24 -0.82 -18.25
CA GLY A 37 0.92 -0.89 -18.86
C GLY A 37 -0.17 -0.41 -17.92
N GLU A 38 -1.21 0.18 -18.51
CA GLU A 38 -2.39 0.64 -17.74
C GLU A 38 -3.65 0.39 -18.54
N ALA A 39 -4.69 -0.12 -17.86
CA ALA A 39 -6.02 -0.29 -18.44
C ALA A 39 -7.08 0.25 -17.49
N PRO A 40 -8.23 0.76 -18.00
CA PRO A 40 -9.34 1.17 -17.15
C PRO A 40 -9.82 0.01 -16.27
N SER A 41 -10.12 0.26 -15.01
CA SER A 41 -10.71 -0.77 -14.16
C SER A 41 -12.19 -0.94 -14.50
N LYS A 42 -12.53 -2.14 -14.99
CA LYS A 42 -13.91 -2.59 -15.18
C LYS A 42 -14.05 -3.94 -14.50
N GLY A 43 -15.12 -4.14 -13.74
CA GLY A 43 -15.34 -5.40 -13.02
C GLY A 43 -14.65 -5.47 -11.65
N ILE A 44 -14.04 -4.37 -11.17
CA ILE A 44 -13.54 -4.23 -9.80
C ILE A 44 -14.36 -3.15 -9.11
N PHE A 45 -14.88 -3.46 -7.93
CA PHE A 45 -15.64 -2.52 -7.11
C PHE A 45 -15.19 -2.61 -5.65
N LYS A 46 -14.77 -1.48 -5.08
CA LYS A 46 -14.28 -1.42 -3.68
C LYS A 46 -13.19 -2.45 -3.36
N GLY A 47 -12.26 -2.63 -4.28
CA GLY A 47 -11.17 -3.58 -4.14
C GLY A 47 -11.58 -5.06 -4.28
N GLU A 48 -12.77 -5.36 -4.79
CA GLU A 48 -13.23 -6.74 -5.01
C GLU A 48 -13.54 -6.99 -6.48
N ILE A 49 -13.20 -8.20 -6.96
CA ILE A 49 -13.51 -8.65 -8.32
C ILE A 49 -14.98 -9.02 -8.41
N CYS A 50 -15.75 -8.26 -9.19
CA CYS A 50 -17.16 -8.49 -9.44
C CYS A 50 -17.41 -9.24 -10.77
N SER A 51 -16.47 -9.18 -11.72
CA SER A 51 -16.53 -9.85 -13.02
C SER A 51 -15.12 -10.27 -13.44
N SER A 52 -14.79 -11.54 -13.24
CA SER A 52 -13.46 -12.07 -13.54
C SER A 52 -13.09 -11.95 -15.02
N ASP A 53 -14.02 -12.23 -15.94
CA ASP A 53 -13.77 -12.17 -17.37
C ASP A 53 -13.44 -10.73 -17.81
N THR A 54 -14.22 -9.75 -17.32
CA THR A 54 -13.98 -8.35 -17.62
C THR A 54 -12.63 -7.87 -17.05
N VAL A 55 -12.28 -8.28 -15.83
CA VAL A 55 -10.99 -7.92 -15.21
C VAL A 55 -9.83 -8.57 -15.96
N PHE A 56 -10.00 -9.84 -16.41
CA PHE A 56 -9.00 -10.55 -17.21
C PHE A 56 -8.71 -9.85 -18.53
N ASP A 57 -9.75 -9.39 -19.25
CA ASP A 57 -9.59 -8.63 -20.49
C ASP A 57 -8.81 -7.33 -20.28
N GLN A 58 -9.09 -6.61 -19.18
CA GLN A 58 -8.36 -5.38 -18.84
C GLN A 58 -6.91 -5.67 -18.41
N LEU A 59 -6.70 -6.74 -17.63
CA LEU A 59 -5.37 -7.19 -17.26
C LEU A 59 -4.53 -7.55 -18.49
N ALA A 60 -5.12 -8.25 -19.47
CA ALA A 60 -4.44 -8.62 -20.71
C ALA A 60 -3.99 -7.37 -21.51
N ILE A 61 -4.80 -6.31 -21.54
CA ILE A 61 -4.42 -5.04 -22.17
C ILE A 61 -3.18 -4.45 -21.45
N ALA A 62 -3.24 -4.31 -20.12
CA ALA A 62 -2.15 -3.73 -19.35
C ALA A 62 -0.86 -4.57 -19.44
N LEU A 63 -0.96 -5.91 -19.44
CA LEU A 63 0.18 -6.80 -19.61
C LEU A 63 0.81 -6.66 -21.00
N ASN A 64 0.00 -6.62 -22.04
CA ASN A 64 0.47 -6.45 -23.42
C ASN A 64 1.19 -5.11 -23.62
N ASP A 65 0.67 -4.02 -23.04
CA ASP A 65 1.33 -2.71 -23.09
C ASP A 65 2.70 -2.74 -22.38
N ALA A 66 2.77 -3.34 -21.20
CA ALA A 66 4.02 -3.48 -20.45
C ALA A 66 5.03 -4.37 -21.18
N ASP A 67 4.57 -5.46 -21.79
CA ASP A 67 5.40 -6.38 -22.59
C ASP A 67 5.95 -5.69 -23.84
N ALA A 68 5.11 -5.00 -24.59
CA ALA A 68 5.52 -4.26 -25.77
C ALA A 68 6.57 -3.18 -25.45
N MET A 69 6.37 -2.46 -24.34
CA MET A 69 7.33 -1.44 -23.88
C MET A 69 8.67 -2.07 -23.44
N SER A 70 8.65 -3.24 -22.80
CA SER A 70 9.85 -3.95 -22.35
C SER A 70 10.62 -4.66 -23.46
N GLY A 71 10.04 -4.76 -24.66
CA GLY A 71 10.59 -5.51 -25.79
C GLY A 71 10.32 -7.02 -25.72
N GLY A 72 9.23 -7.46 -25.09
CA GLY A 72 8.83 -8.88 -25.01
C GLY A 72 9.39 -9.60 -23.77
N GLU A 73 9.74 -8.87 -22.71
CA GLU A 73 10.38 -9.43 -21.53
C GLU A 73 9.39 -10.01 -20.49
N LEU A 74 8.09 -9.89 -20.69
CA LEU A 74 7.09 -10.46 -19.76
C LEU A 74 7.26 -11.97 -19.56
N CYS A 75 7.58 -12.69 -20.62
CA CYS A 75 7.82 -14.15 -20.56
C CYS A 75 9.03 -14.54 -19.69
N ASN A 76 9.96 -13.61 -19.43
CA ASN A 76 11.13 -13.77 -18.59
C ASN A 76 10.90 -13.29 -17.13
N CYS A 77 9.68 -12.84 -16.81
CA CYS A 77 9.33 -12.41 -15.46
C CYS A 77 9.38 -13.58 -14.49
N SER A 78 10.31 -13.50 -13.54
CA SER A 78 10.61 -14.58 -12.59
C SER A 78 9.72 -14.55 -11.35
N MET A 79 9.20 -13.37 -10.99
CA MET A 79 8.37 -13.11 -9.82
C MET A 79 7.46 -11.92 -10.08
N LEU A 80 6.18 -12.06 -9.74
CA LEU A 80 5.20 -10.99 -9.83
C LEU A 80 4.60 -10.74 -8.44
N VAL A 81 4.50 -9.49 -8.02
CA VAL A 81 3.87 -9.12 -6.75
C VAL A 81 2.57 -8.36 -7.01
N ILE A 82 1.53 -8.75 -6.28
CA ILE A 82 0.16 -8.22 -6.39
C ILE A 82 -0.16 -7.47 -5.10
N PRO A 83 -0.13 -6.13 -5.07
CA PRO A 83 -0.68 -5.37 -3.97
C PRO A 83 -2.21 -5.52 -3.99
N ILE A 84 -2.79 -5.98 -2.89
CA ILE A 84 -4.23 -6.16 -2.78
C ILE A 84 -4.83 -5.31 -1.67
N SER A 85 -6.00 -4.76 -1.98
CA SER A 85 -6.95 -4.14 -1.07
C SER A 85 -8.31 -4.82 -1.23
N GLY A 86 -9.30 -4.47 -0.43
CA GLY A 86 -10.57 -5.20 -0.45
C GLY A 86 -10.49 -6.51 0.32
N CYS A 87 -11.14 -7.54 -0.16
CA CYS A 87 -11.09 -8.91 0.38
C CYS A 87 -11.46 -9.01 1.88
N ASP A 88 -12.17 -8.04 2.43
CA ASP A 88 -12.43 -7.90 3.87
C ASP A 88 -11.11 -8.03 4.68
N ILE A 89 -10.07 -7.31 4.23
CA ILE A 89 -8.77 -7.31 4.91
C ILE A 89 -8.92 -6.64 6.28
N ARG A 90 -8.35 -7.29 7.29
CA ARG A 90 -8.30 -6.83 8.69
C ARG A 90 -6.91 -7.07 9.24
N SER A 91 -6.59 -6.37 10.32
CA SER A 91 -5.36 -6.61 11.06
C SER A 91 -5.62 -6.94 12.52
N ILE A 92 -4.71 -7.71 13.10
CA ILE A 92 -4.69 -8.05 14.52
C ILE A 92 -3.27 -7.97 15.04
N GLN A 93 -3.11 -7.69 16.34
CA GLN A 93 -1.84 -7.75 17.02
C GLN A 93 -1.65 -9.12 17.63
N GLY A 94 -0.67 -9.89 17.13
CA GLY A 94 -0.22 -11.14 17.74
C GLY A 94 0.76 -10.85 18.89
N ARG A 95 0.71 -11.66 19.94
CA ARG A 95 1.67 -11.60 21.06
C ARG A 95 2.21 -12.98 21.35
N GLY A 96 3.53 -13.12 21.43
CA GLY A 96 4.21 -14.36 21.78
C GLY A 96 5.32 -14.12 22.80
N SER A 97 5.52 -15.07 23.69
CA SER A 97 6.49 -14.96 24.77
C SER A 97 7.35 -16.22 24.83
N VAL A 98 8.63 -16.05 25.08
CA VAL A 98 9.60 -17.13 25.30
C VAL A 98 10.52 -16.80 26.47
N ASN A 99 10.92 -17.81 27.24
CA ASN A 99 11.96 -17.67 28.24
C ASN A 99 13.33 -17.76 27.56
N ILE A 100 14.30 -17.05 28.13
CA ILE A 100 15.69 -17.06 27.72
C ILE A 100 16.47 -18.04 28.59
N ASP A 101 16.68 -19.24 28.08
CA ASP A 101 17.26 -20.36 28.81
C ASP A 101 18.74 -20.61 28.47
N ASN A 102 19.38 -19.69 27.72
CA ASN A 102 20.77 -19.86 27.35
C ASN A 102 21.72 -19.45 28.50
N PRO A 103 22.94 -20.03 28.60
CA PRO A 103 23.86 -19.80 29.71
C PRO A 103 24.28 -18.35 29.94
N ASP A 104 24.24 -17.55 28.86
CA ASP A 104 24.69 -16.14 28.91
C ASP A 104 23.56 -15.20 29.33
N GLY A 105 22.31 -15.70 29.44
CA GLY A 105 21.13 -14.90 29.78
C GLY A 105 20.87 -13.76 28.80
N ARG A 106 21.32 -13.91 27.53
CA ARG A 106 21.19 -12.87 26.52
C ARG A 106 20.27 -13.33 25.37
N VAL A 107 19.44 -12.43 24.89
CA VAL A 107 18.56 -12.69 23.75
C VAL A 107 19.39 -12.99 22.49
N THR A 108 19.10 -14.10 21.84
CA THR A 108 19.71 -14.54 20.58
C THR A 108 18.74 -14.39 19.40
N GLU A 109 19.25 -14.51 18.16
CA GLU A 109 18.40 -14.58 16.95
C GLU A 109 17.42 -15.77 17.01
N ALA A 110 17.82 -16.90 17.61
CA ALA A 110 16.95 -18.04 17.78
C ALA A 110 15.78 -17.75 18.74
N ASP A 111 16.03 -17.00 19.82
CA ASP A 111 15.00 -16.58 20.76
C ASP A 111 14.01 -15.61 20.10
N ARG A 112 14.53 -14.63 19.36
CA ARG A 112 13.73 -13.71 18.56
C ARG A 112 12.83 -14.45 17.56
N ALA A 113 13.39 -15.42 16.82
CA ALA A 113 12.65 -16.24 15.88
C ALA A 113 11.58 -17.10 16.57
N ARG A 114 11.86 -17.67 17.75
CA ARG A 114 10.90 -18.44 18.55
C ARG A 114 9.75 -17.54 19.02
N ALA A 115 10.07 -16.37 19.59
CA ALA A 115 9.08 -15.39 20.04
C ALA A 115 8.17 -14.93 18.91
N TYR A 116 8.75 -14.58 17.75
CA TYR A 116 8.02 -14.23 16.54
C TYR A 116 7.09 -15.34 16.09
N LYS A 117 7.59 -16.58 15.97
CA LYS A 117 6.79 -17.74 15.59
C LYS A 117 5.61 -17.95 16.54
N THR A 118 5.83 -17.80 17.85
CA THR A 118 4.78 -17.91 18.87
C THR A 118 3.75 -16.79 18.72
N ALA A 119 4.18 -15.55 18.47
CA ALA A 119 3.29 -14.40 18.29
C ALA A 119 2.39 -14.52 17.04
N ARG A 120 2.83 -15.24 16.01
CA ARG A 120 2.03 -15.51 14.81
C ARG A 120 0.92 -16.54 14.98
N ILE A 121 0.93 -17.28 16.08
CA ILE A 121 -0.11 -18.26 16.39
C ILE A 121 -1.36 -17.50 16.83
N CYS A 122 -2.28 -17.31 15.89
CA CYS A 122 -3.56 -16.65 16.12
C CYS A 122 -4.72 -17.50 15.62
N ARG A 123 -5.86 -17.35 16.25
CA ARG A 123 -7.09 -17.98 15.77
C ARG A 123 -7.82 -16.99 14.86
N LEU A 124 -7.95 -17.36 13.61
CA LEU A 124 -8.74 -16.64 12.63
C LEU A 124 -10.10 -17.31 12.45
N ASP A 125 -11.10 -16.53 12.02
CA ASP A 125 -12.40 -17.05 11.63
C ASP A 125 -12.27 -18.01 10.41
N ALA A 126 -13.22 -18.92 10.26
CA ALA A 126 -13.23 -19.85 9.13
C ALA A 126 -13.21 -19.11 7.79
N GLY A 127 -12.41 -19.60 6.84
CA GLY A 127 -12.24 -19.02 5.51
C GLY A 127 -11.33 -17.78 5.44
N ARG A 128 -10.69 -17.40 6.55
CA ARG A 128 -9.68 -16.34 6.58
C ARG A 128 -8.26 -16.92 6.61
N GLY A 129 -7.34 -16.23 5.93
CA GLY A 129 -5.92 -16.58 5.89
C GLY A 129 -5.04 -15.38 6.14
N ILE A 130 -3.82 -15.63 6.65
CA ILE A 130 -2.81 -14.58 6.84
C ILE A 130 -2.30 -14.17 5.46
N LEU A 131 -2.36 -12.87 5.18
CA LEU A 131 -1.77 -12.24 4.01
C LEU A 131 -0.33 -11.81 4.29
N ASN A 132 -0.13 -11.02 5.35
CA ASN A 132 1.18 -10.55 5.79
C ASN A 132 1.33 -10.66 7.31
N SER A 133 2.57 -10.73 7.77
CA SER A 133 2.91 -10.57 9.17
C SER A 133 4.26 -9.86 9.29
N SER A 134 4.35 -8.90 10.20
CA SER A 134 5.57 -8.12 10.43
C SER A 134 5.80 -7.89 11.93
N GLU A 135 7.05 -7.87 12.34
CA GLU A 135 7.38 -7.51 13.72
C GLU A 135 7.03 -6.05 13.98
N SER A 136 6.28 -5.79 15.05
CA SER A 136 5.99 -4.44 15.53
C SER A 136 7.08 -3.98 16.49
N PHE A 137 7.22 -4.66 17.60
CA PHE A 137 8.23 -4.38 18.65
C PHE A 137 8.41 -5.59 19.57
N PHE A 138 9.42 -5.50 20.43
CA PHE A 138 9.70 -6.47 21.49
C PHE A 138 9.63 -5.82 22.85
N ILE A 139 9.32 -6.62 23.88
CA ILE A 139 9.41 -6.24 25.29
C ILE A 139 10.29 -7.27 26.02
N ILE A 140 11.24 -6.78 26.81
CA ILE A 140 12.14 -7.56 27.64
C ILE A 140 11.73 -7.33 29.07
N ASP A 141 11.45 -8.42 29.83
CA ASP A 141 11.17 -8.41 31.28
C ASP A 141 10.17 -7.31 31.68
N ASP A 142 9.04 -7.25 30.97
CA ASP A 142 7.96 -6.26 31.18
C ASP A 142 8.41 -4.77 31.08
N GLY A 143 9.55 -4.52 30.41
CA GLY A 143 10.12 -3.20 30.22
C GLY A 143 9.51 -2.41 29.05
N LEU A 144 10.29 -1.50 28.47
CA LEU A 144 9.86 -0.64 27.36
C LEU A 144 9.88 -1.37 26.01
N ARG A 145 9.07 -0.89 25.07
CA ARG A 145 9.07 -1.33 23.67
C ARG A 145 10.45 -1.14 23.03
N ARG A 146 10.97 -2.18 22.36
CA ARG A 146 12.26 -2.18 21.69
C ARG A 146 12.12 -2.74 20.29
N ARG A 147 12.96 -2.26 19.39
CA ARG A 147 13.00 -2.76 18.03
C ARG A 147 13.91 -3.97 17.87
N ASP A 148 15.08 -3.93 18.48
CA ASP A 148 16.07 -4.99 18.43
C ASP A 148 16.38 -5.45 19.87
N PRO A 149 15.97 -6.68 20.22
CA PRO A 149 16.22 -7.24 21.54
C PRO A 149 17.54 -7.99 21.62
N ILE A 150 18.24 -8.23 20.49
CA ILE A 150 19.40 -9.13 20.43
C ILE A 150 20.56 -8.62 21.27
N GLY A 151 21.21 -9.54 22.00
CA GLY A 151 22.37 -9.26 22.86
C GLY A 151 22.01 -8.62 24.19
N GLN A 152 20.75 -8.29 24.45
CA GLN A 152 20.30 -7.75 25.74
C GLN A 152 20.11 -8.88 26.76
N SER A 153 20.43 -8.62 28.01
CA SER A 153 20.17 -9.56 29.12
C SER A 153 18.68 -9.60 29.42
N ALA A 154 18.11 -10.79 29.53
CA ALA A 154 16.70 -11.02 29.75
C ALA A 154 16.42 -12.38 30.34
N ASP A 155 15.37 -12.47 31.18
CA ASP A 155 14.74 -13.72 31.58
C ASP A 155 13.61 -14.10 30.61
N LYS A 156 12.90 -13.09 30.05
CA LYS A 156 11.73 -13.25 29.18
C LYS A 156 11.77 -12.29 28.01
N LEU A 157 11.49 -12.80 26.82
CA LEU A 157 11.28 -12.00 25.62
C LEU A 157 9.84 -12.13 25.13
N GLU A 158 9.17 -11.01 24.94
CA GLU A 158 7.87 -10.94 24.27
C GLU A 158 8.02 -10.29 22.90
N ALA A 159 7.43 -10.90 21.87
CA ALA A 159 7.30 -10.36 20.54
C ALA A 159 5.87 -9.89 20.28
N TYR A 160 5.72 -8.73 19.70
CA TYR A 160 4.47 -8.20 19.16
C TYR A 160 4.57 -8.19 17.65
N VAL A 161 3.59 -8.80 16.99
CA VAL A 161 3.58 -9.02 15.55
C VAL A 161 2.28 -8.48 14.97
N HIS A 162 2.39 -7.59 14.00
CA HIS A 162 1.25 -7.12 13.23
C HIS A 162 0.89 -8.16 12.17
N ILE A 163 -0.32 -8.68 12.20
CA ILE A 163 -0.83 -9.73 11.32
C ILE A 163 -1.97 -9.17 10.50
N VAL A 164 -1.80 -9.17 9.19
CA VAL A 164 -2.84 -8.81 8.22
C VAL A 164 -3.44 -10.08 7.65
N HIS A 165 -4.76 -10.17 7.63
CA HIS A 165 -5.48 -11.34 7.14
C HIS A 165 -6.72 -10.95 6.34
N GLY A 166 -7.12 -11.78 5.38
CA GLY A 166 -8.28 -11.55 4.52
C GLY A 166 -9.08 -12.82 4.27
N VAL A 167 -10.16 -12.70 3.52
CA VAL A 167 -10.97 -13.84 3.07
C VAL A 167 -10.22 -14.56 1.94
N VAL A 168 -9.82 -15.82 2.18
CA VAL A 168 -8.96 -16.61 1.29
C VAL A 168 -9.49 -16.66 -0.14
N ASN A 169 -10.76 -17.05 -0.32
CA ASN A 169 -11.34 -17.18 -1.67
C ASN A 169 -11.34 -15.85 -2.45
N ARG A 170 -11.48 -14.70 -1.77
CA ARG A 170 -11.44 -13.39 -2.43
C ARG A 170 -10.03 -13.02 -2.84
N MET A 171 -9.04 -13.32 -1.99
CA MET A 171 -7.62 -13.11 -2.30
C MET A 171 -7.18 -14.01 -3.45
N GLU A 172 -7.58 -15.29 -3.42
CA GLU A 172 -7.24 -16.28 -4.43
C GLU A 172 -7.73 -15.91 -5.84
N ASN A 173 -8.84 -15.17 -5.95
CA ASN A 173 -9.33 -14.67 -7.24
C ASN A 173 -8.30 -13.80 -7.97
N PHE A 174 -7.55 -12.96 -7.24
CA PHE A 174 -6.48 -12.14 -7.84
C PHE A 174 -5.30 -12.99 -8.30
N HIS A 175 -4.90 -13.94 -7.48
CA HIS A 175 -3.85 -14.89 -7.83
C HIS A 175 -4.21 -15.69 -9.08
N GLN A 176 -5.46 -16.19 -9.17
CA GLN A 176 -5.94 -16.96 -10.31
C GLN A 176 -5.97 -16.16 -11.61
N LEU A 177 -6.33 -14.86 -11.56
CA LEU A 177 -6.29 -13.99 -12.74
C LEU A 177 -4.86 -13.86 -13.30
N VAL A 178 -3.89 -13.65 -12.42
CA VAL A 178 -2.48 -13.52 -12.79
C VAL A 178 -1.91 -14.84 -13.28
N TYR A 179 -2.25 -15.95 -12.64
CA TYR A 179 -1.86 -17.30 -13.08
C TYR A 179 -2.41 -17.61 -14.48
N ASN A 180 -3.68 -17.31 -14.74
CA ASN A 180 -4.33 -17.52 -16.04
C ASN A 180 -3.75 -16.64 -17.15
N SER A 181 -3.08 -15.54 -16.81
CA SER A 181 -2.38 -14.68 -17.78
C SER A 181 -0.97 -15.19 -18.15
N GLY A 182 -0.54 -16.34 -17.59
CA GLY A 182 0.75 -16.96 -17.88
C GLY A 182 1.85 -16.65 -16.86
N CYS A 183 1.56 -15.91 -15.80
CA CYS A 183 2.53 -15.63 -14.73
C CYS A 183 2.38 -16.67 -13.62
N GLU A 184 3.19 -17.74 -13.66
CA GLU A 184 3.07 -18.88 -12.74
C GLU A 184 3.49 -18.56 -11.29
N LYS A 185 4.40 -17.61 -11.09
CA LYS A 185 4.93 -17.25 -9.77
C LYS A 185 4.47 -15.85 -9.39
N SER A 186 3.52 -15.78 -8.48
CA SER A 186 3.07 -14.52 -7.93
C SER A 186 2.87 -14.60 -6.42
N GLU A 187 3.09 -13.47 -5.76
CA GLU A 187 2.90 -13.27 -4.32
C GLU A 187 1.99 -12.09 -4.08
N MET A 188 1.19 -12.16 -3.02
CA MET A 188 0.29 -11.07 -2.65
C MET A 188 0.83 -10.30 -1.45
N VAL A 189 0.61 -9.00 -1.44
CA VAL A 189 0.96 -8.12 -0.34
C VAL A 189 -0.17 -7.14 -0.06
N PHE A 190 -0.38 -6.77 1.19
CA PHE A 190 -1.36 -5.73 1.53
C PHE A 190 -0.93 -4.38 0.92
N ALA A 191 -1.83 -3.74 0.17
CA ALA A 191 -1.50 -2.59 -0.67
C ALA A 191 -0.80 -1.44 0.07
N PRO A 192 -1.20 -1.00 1.29
CA PRO A 192 -0.49 0.06 1.98
C PRO A 192 0.93 -0.34 2.44
N MET A 193 1.21 -1.65 2.65
CA MET A 193 2.58 -2.11 2.89
C MET A 193 3.44 -1.95 1.64
N ALA A 194 2.87 -2.29 0.47
CA ALA A 194 3.55 -2.03 -0.80
C ALA A 194 3.73 -0.53 -1.04
N ALA A 195 2.68 0.28 -0.86
CA ALA A 195 2.76 1.73 -1.02
C ALA A 195 3.84 2.33 -0.11
N ALA A 196 3.94 1.88 1.15
CA ALA A 196 4.97 2.29 2.08
C ALA A 196 6.39 2.06 1.51
N GLU A 197 6.65 0.89 0.90
CA GLU A 197 7.93 0.61 0.24
C GLU A 197 8.20 1.52 -0.96
N GLY A 198 7.15 1.98 -1.61
CA GLY A 198 7.25 2.87 -2.74
C GLY A 198 7.52 4.34 -2.40
N VAL A 199 7.07 4.82 -1.22
CA VAL A 199 6.98 6.27 -0.95
C VAL A 199 7.59 6.75 0.37
N LEU A 200 7.81 5.86 1.37
CA LEU A 200 8.35 6.26 2.67
C LEU A 200 9.88 6.20 2.68
N VAL A 201 10.49 7.22 3.28
CA VAL A 201 11.92 7.24 3.53
C VAL A 201 12.25 6.66 4.90
N GLY A 202 13.52 6.22 5.09
CA GLY A 202 13.96 5.57 6.32
C GLY A 202 13.75 6.40 7.58
N GLU A 203 14.01 7.71 7.53
CA GLU A 203 13.82 8.63 8.65
C GLU A 203 12.35 8.73 9.09
N GLU A 204 11.40 8.73 8.15
CA GLU A 204 9.97 8.74 8.48
C GLU A 204 9.55 7.48 9.20
N ARG A 205 10.03 6.31 8.72
CA ARG A 205 9.74 5.01 9.35
C ARG A 205 10.36 4.88 10.74
N GLU A 206 11.52 5.50 10.97
CA GLU A 206 12.18 5.53 12.27
C GLU A 206 11.43 6.40 13.25
N ASN A 207 11.08 7.63 12.84
CA ASN A 207 10.49 8.64 13.72
C ASN A 207 8.97 8.50 13.90
N GLY A 208 8.31 7.67 13.11
CA GLY A 208 6.88 7.44 13.14
C GLY A 208 6.10 8.23 12.09
N VAL A 209 5.38 7.50 11.24
CA VAL A 209 4.64 8.04 10.09
C VAL A 209 3.31 7.31 9.92
N LEU A 210 2.27 8.08 9.60
CA LEU A 210 0.99 7.55 9.14
C LEU A 210 0.92 7.67 7.62
N LEU A 211 0.89 6.53 6.93
CA LEU A 211 0.60 6.47 5.50
C LEU A 211 -0.91 6.28 5.31
N ILE A 212 -1.51 7.07 4.41
CA ILE A 212 -2.90 6.91 3.97
C ILE A 212 -2.88 6.79 2.45
N ASP A 213 -3.31 5.64 1.92
CA ASP A 213 -3.54 5.43 0.50
C ASP A 213 -5.01 5.71 0.20
N PHE A 214 -5.27 6.92 -0.30
CA PHE A 214 -6.62 7.40 -0.62
C PHE A 214 -6.97 7.01 -2.05
N GLY A 215 -7.49 5.78 -2.21
CA GLY A 215 -7.92 5.25 -3.50
C GLY A 215 -9.30 5.73 -3.93
N GLU A 216 -9.75 5.28 -5.11
CA GLU A 216 -11.08 5.59 -5.63
C GLU A 216 -12.18 4.85 -4.87
N GLY A 217 -12.05 3.54 -4.69
CA GLY A 217 -13.07 2.69 -4.07
C GLY A 217 -12.82 2.37 -2.61
N VAL A 218 -11.55 2.37 -2.20
CA VAL A 218 -11.08 2.03 -0.84
C VAL A 218 -10.08 3.05 -0.37
N THR A 219 -9.93 3.16 0.95
CA THR A 219 -8.85 3.91 1.59
C THR A 219 -8.15 2.99 2.57
N ASP A 220 -6.86 2.81 2.38
CA ASP A 220 -6.02 1.99 3.23
C ASP A 220 -5.12 2.88 4.10
N TYR A 221 -4.73 2.39 5.28
CA TYR A 221 -3.77 3.10 6.12
C TYR A 221 -2.77 2.16 6.76
N LEU A 222 -1.59 2.71 7.06
CA LEU A 222 -0.48 2.02 7.73
C LEU A 222 0.23 2.99 8.65
N LEU A 223 0.43 2.62 9.92
CA LEU A 223 1.24 3.36 10.87
C LEU A 223 2.53 2.60 11.15
N GLU A 224 3.65 3.20 10.83
CA GLU A 224 4.98 2.69 11.15
C GLU A 224 5.68 3.57 12.18
N PHE A 225 6.39 2.94 13.10
CA PHE A 225 7.28 3.59 14.05
C PHE A 225 8.48 2.71 14.30
N ASN A 226 9.67 3.30 14.30
CA ASN A 226 10.93 2.58 14.48
C ASN A 226 11.03 1.34 13.59
N HIS A 227 10.65 1.50 12.31
CA HIS A 227 10.58 0.45 11.28
C HIS A 227 9.64 -0.72 11.61
N GLY A 228 8.73 -0.60 12.56
CA GLY A 228 7.72 -1.60 12.90
C GLY A 228 6.33 -1.11 12.54
N VAL A 229 5.50 -2.02 12.01
CA VAL A 229 4.09 -1.73 11.78
C VAL A 229 3.34 -1.83 13.11
N LEU A 230 2.72 -0.73 13.55
CA LEU A 230 1.92 -0.69 14.77
C LEU A 230 0.44 -0.88 14.49
N ALA A 231 -0.07 -0.24 13.43
CA ALA A 231 -1.46 -0.33 13.02
C ALA A 231 -1.58 -0.34 11.50
N SER A 232 -2.56 -1.03 10.97
CA SER A 232 -3.01 -0.90 9.58
C SER A 232 -4.47 -1.26 9.46
N GLY A 233 -5.10 -0.81 8.40
CA GLY A 233 -6.48 -1.16 8.14
C GLY A 233 -6.95 -0.62 6.80
N GLN A 234 -8.22 -0.92 6.52
CA GLN A 234 -8.87 -0.62 5.27
C GLN A 234 -10.29 -0.12 5.53
N LEU A 235 -10.70 0.84 4.74
CA LEU A 235 -12.08 1.31 4.67
C LEU A 235 -12.59 1.15 3.23
N GLN A 236 -13.76 0.53 3.07
CA GLN A 236 -14.42 0.41 1.75
C GLN A 236 -15.11 1.73 1.36
N ILE A 237 -14.42 2.83 1.62
CA ILE A 237 -14.79 4.20 1.30
C ILE A 237 -13.58 4.85 0.63
N GLY A 238 -13.80 5.48 -0.52
CA GLY A 238 -12.76 6.16 -1.27
C GLY A 238 -13.29 7.40 -1.96
N PHE A 239 -12.54 7.93 -2.91
CA PHE A 239 -12.82 9.18 -3.60
C PHE A 239 -14.14 9.16 -4.40
N LEU A 240 -14.57 7.97 -4.85
CA LEU A 240 -15.87 7.76 -5.48
C LEU A 240 -17.05 8.15 -4.57
N HIS A 241 -16.89 8.00 -3.25
CA HIS A 241 -17.95 8.40 -2.29
C HIS A 241 -18.06 9.91 -2.20
N VAL A 242 -16.97 10.65 -2.35
CA VAL A 242 -16.99 12.12 -2.44
C VAL A 242 -17.78 12.54 -3.70
N ALA A 243 -17.51 11.90 -4.83
CA ALA A 243 -18.23 12.16 -6.08
C ALA A 243 -19.73 11.83 -5.95
N ASN A 244 -20.05 10.72 -5.29
CA ASN A 244 -21.43 10.29 -5.09
C ASN A 244 -22.21 11.27 -4.18
N ASP A 245 -21.60 11.76 -3.11
CA ASP A 245 -22.20 12.77 -2.24
C ASP A 245 -22.43 14.10 -2.98
N LEU A 246 -21.47 14.50 -3.84
CA LEU A 246 -21.67 15.65 -4.71
C LEU A 246 -22.82 15.42 -5.69
N ALA A 247 -22.92 14.24 -6.30
CA ALA A 247 -23.98 13.89 -7.23
C ALA A 247 -25.36 14.01 -6.57
N LEU A 248 -25.49 13.46 -5.37
CA LEU A 248 -26.73 13.52 -4.58
C LEU A 248 -27.02 14.95 -4.08
N GLY A 249 -26.04 15.60 -3.45
CA GLY A 249 -26.23 16.90 -2.83
C GLY A 249 -26.45 18.06 -3.81
N LEU A 250 -25.95 17.91 -5.05
CA LEU A 250 -26.08 18.92 -6.11
C LEU A 250 -27.08 18.53 -7.20
N GLU A 251 -27.66 17.32 -7.12
CA GLU A 251 -28.55 16.74 -8.15
C GLU A 251 -27.89 16.74 -9.53
N GLN A 252 -26.66 16.21 -9.61
CA GLN A 252 -25.86 16.14 -10.83
C GLN A 252 -25.49 14.69 -11.14
N PRO A 253 -25.19 14.35 -12.42
CA PRO A 253 -24.69 13.03 -12.78
C PRO A 253 -23.38 12.70 -12.05
N LEU A 254 -23.25 11.44 -11.57
CA LEU A 254 -22.05 10.95 -10.88
C LEU A 254 -20.78 11.11 -11.72
N ASP A 255 -20.84 10.73 -13.00
CA ASP A 255 -19.70 10.83 -13.91
C ASP A 255 -19.20 12.27 -14.09
N LEU A 256 -20.14 13.24 -14.08
CA LEU A 256 -19.78 14.65 -14.12
C LEU A 256 -19.07 15.07 -12.83
N CYS A 257 -19.61 14.69 -11.67
CA CYS A 257 -19.01 15.01 -10.37
C CYS A 257 -17.62 14.38 -10.22
N MET A 258 -17.46 13.10 -10.62
CA MET A 258 -16.16 12.43 -10.61
C MET A 258 -15.16 13.13 -11.52
N ARG A 259 -15.54 13.48 -12.73
CA ARG A 259 -14.68 14.18 -13.68
C ARG A 259 -14.22 15.53 -13.12
N LEU A 260 -15.11 16.35 -12.60
CA LEU A 260 -14.79 17.68 -12.03
C LEU A 260 -13.87 17.63 -10.79
N LEU A 261 -13.92 16.51 -10.04
CA LEU A 261 -12.98 16.24 -8.95
C LEU A 261 -11.60 15.84 -9.48
N THR A 262 -11.55 15.03 -10.54
CA THR A 262 -10.30 14.40 -11.01
C THR A 262 -9.56 15.22 -12.07
N ASP A 263 -10.25 16.09 -12.81
CA ASP A 263 -9.63 17.00 -13.81
C ASP A 263 -9.10 18.32 -13.22
N GLY A 264 -9.26 18.48 -11.89
CA GLY A 264 -8.80 19.66 -11.17
C GLY A 264 -9.75 20.86 -11.19
N THR A 265 -10.90 20.79 -11.89
CA THR A 265 -11.84 21.92 -12.03
C THR A 265 -12.31 22.44 -10.65
N ILE A 266 -12.70 21.54 -9.74
CA ILE A 266 -13.14 21.93 -8.39
C ILE A 266 -11.95 22.44 -7.57
N ALA A 267 -10.81 21.76 -7.59
CA ALA A 267 -9.62 22.17 -6.83
C ALA A 267 -9.14 23.57 -7.28
N GLN A 268 -9.11 23.82 -8.58
CA GLN A 268 -8.76 25.14 -9.13
C GLN A 268 -9.76 26.21 -8.73
N ALA A 269 -11.07 25.92 -8.79
CA ALA A 269 -12.11 26.87 -8.40
C ALA A 269 -11.99 27.27 -6.91
N ILE A 270 -11.66 26.30 -6.03
CA ILE A 270 -11.41 26.54 -4.61
C ILE A 270 -10.15 27.41 -4.44
N ALA A 271 -9.05 27.11 -5.13
CA ALA A 271 -7.81 27.88 -5.07
C ALA A 271 -8.01 29.34 -5.56
N GLU A 272 -8.78 29.53 -6.62
CA GLU A 272 -9.13 30.84 -7.18
C GLU A 272 -10.24 31.57 -6.39
N ARG A 273 -10.82 30.94 -5.37
CA ARG A 273 -11.93 31.49 -4.56
C ARG A 273 -13.13 31.94 -5.39
N LYS A 274 -13.48 31.12 -6.39
CA LYS A 274 -14.68 31.40 -7.20
C LYS A 274 -15.93 31.39 -6.32
N GLU A 275 -16.90 32.22 -6.64
CA GLU A 275 -18.19 32.18 -5.94
C GLU A 275 -19.08 31.05 -6.41
N PHE A 276 -18.99 30.68 -7.71
CA PHE A 276 -19.88 29.73 -8.36
C PHE A 276 -19.10 28.86 -9.34
N LEU A 277 -19.64 27.65 -9.56
CA LEU A 277 -19.33 26.80 -10.73
C LEU A 277 -20.53 26.70 -11.66
N ASP A 278 -20.25 26.75 -12.96
CA ASP A 278 -21.26 26.68 -14.00
C ASP A 278 -21.37 25.23 -14.52
N PHE A 279 -22.60 24.70 -14.50
CA PHE A 279 -22.91 23.34 -14.93
C PHE A 279 -23.84 23.33 -16.14
N PRO A 280 -23.63 22.43 -17.11
CA PRO A 280 -24.58 22.24 -18.21
C PRO A 280 -25.90 21.70 -17.65
N ALA A 281 -27.00 22.45 -17.89
CA ALA A 281 -28.34 22.09 -17.43
C ALA A 281 -29.23 21.52 -18.55
N GLY A 282 -28.65 21.13 -19.68
CA GLY A 282 -29.36 20.69 -20.88
C GLY A 282 -29.91 21.88 -21.71
N TYR A 283 -30.21 21.62 -22.99
CA TYR A 283 -30.76 22.62 -23.92
C TYR A 283 -30.00 23.96 -23.99
N GLY A 284 -28.66 23.93 -23.78
CA GLY A 284 -27.83 25.13 -23.78
C GLY A 284 -27.98 26.02 -22.52
N LYS A 285 -28.73 25.58 -21.54
CA LYS A 285 -28.86 26.29 -20.25
C LYS A 285 -27.70 25.95 -19.34
N VAL A 286 -27.30 26.93 -18.52
CA VAL A 286 -26.26 26.77 -17.48
C VAL A 286 -26.92 26.93 -16.11
N ARG A 287 -26.66 25.97 -15.22
CA ARG A 287 -27.03 26.04 -13.80
C ARG A 287 -25.80 26.53 -13.03
N ARG A 288 -25.92 27.65 -12.38
CA ARG A 288 -24.86 28.19 -11.52
C ARG A 288 -25.04 27.69 -10.10
N ILE A 289 -24.03 27.01 -9.56
CA ILE A 289 -24.05 26.41 -8.22
C ILE A 289 -22.99 27.09 -7.34
N PRO A 290 -23.33 27.58 -6.13
CA PRO A 290 -22.37 28.17 -5.21
C PRO A 290 -21.25 27.20 -4.87
N LEU A 291 -19.96 27.62 -4.98
CA LEU A 291 -18.80 26.78 -4.70
C LEU A 291 -18.80 26.28 -3.25
N ALA A 292 -19.28 27.10 -2.30
CA ALA A 292 -19.39 26.72 -0.89
C ALA A 292 -20.20 25.42 -0.66
N ARG A 293 -21.15 25.06 -1.54
CA ARG A 293 -21.89 23.79 -1.43
C ARG A 293 -20.97 22.61 -1.73
N PHE A 294 -20.10 22.75 -2.74
CA PHE A 294 -19.09 21.70 -3.06
C PHE A 294 -18.12 21.55 -1.91
N GLU A 295 -17.56 22.65 -1.43
CA GLU A 295 -16.59 22.64 -0.32
C GLU A 295 -17.18 21.98 0.92
N THR A 296 -18.43 22.30 1.27
CA THR A 296 -19.11 21.70 2.44
C THR A 296 -19.25 20.18 2.29
N ILE A 297 -19.72 19.69 1.14
CA ILE A 297 -19.95 18.26 0.91
C ILE A 297 -18.60 17.52 0.92
N ILE A 298 -17.61 18.05 0.23
CA ILE A 298 -16.25 17.46 0.12
C ILE A 298 -15.60 17.42 1.50
N ASP A 299 -15.61 18.55 2.24
CA ASP A 299 -14.98 18.64 3.56
C ASP A 299 -15.62 17.63 4.52
N GLN A 300 -16.95 17.56 4.57
CA GLN A 300 -17.65 16.63 5.44
C GLN A 300 -17.29 15.17 5.14
N ARG A 301 -17.30 14.75 3.86
CA ARG A 301 -17.00 13.36 3.51
C ARG A 301 -15.56 12.99 3.76
N ILE A 302 -14.61 13.82 3.36
CA ILE A 302 -13.19 13.51 3.58
C ILE A 302 -12.88 13.55 5.08
N ARG A 303 -13.40 14.51 5.82
CA ARG A 303 -13.23 14.62 7.27
C ARG A 303 -13.77 13.39 8.00
N GLU A 304 -14.99 12.96 7.69
CA GLU A 304 -15.57 11.74 8.25
C GLU A 304 -14.67 10.54 8.02
N LEU A 305 -14.18 10.34 6.78
CA LEU A 305 -13.27 9.25 6.44
C LEU A 305 -11.99 9.30 7.28
N MET A 306 -11.37 10.47 7.40
CA MET A 306 -10.13 10.64 8.17
C MET A 306 -10.36 10.46 9.69
N GLU A 307 -11.50 10.87 10.20
CA GLU A 307 -11.87 10.65 11.61
C GLU A 307 -12.13 9.17 11.92
N ILE A 308 -12.71 8.42 10.99
CA ILE A 308 -12.84 6.96 11.12
C ILE A 308 -11.45 6.31 11.20
N ILE A 309 -10.52 6.67 10.33
CA ILE A 309 -9.13 6.15 10.37
C ILE A 309 -8.49 6.51 11.72
N ARG A 310 -8.60 7.78 12.14
CA ARG A 310 -8.04 8.24 13.40
C ARG A 310 -8.60 7.46 14.61
N SER A 311 -9.90 7.17 14.59
CA SER A 311 -10.57 6.44 15.68
C SER A 311 -10.24 4.94 15.68
N ALA A 312 -9.76 4.39 14.57
CA ALA A 312 -9.35 3.00 14.44
C ALA A 312 -7.91 2.74 14.92
N ILE A 313 -7.13 3.79 15.16
CA ILE A 313 -5.75 3.70 15.64
C ILE A 313 -5.72 3.99 17.14
N ASP A 314 -4.96 3.17 17.89
CA ASP A 314 -4.76 3.40 19.33
C ASP A 314 -4.15 4.81 19.53
N PRO A 315 -4.71 5.63 20.45
CA PRO A 315 -4.17 6.96 20.73
C PRO A 315 -2.68 6.96 21.16
N GLU A 316 -2.21 5.91 21.83
CA GLU A 316 -0.79 5.78 22.21
C GLU A 316 0.10 5.57 20.98
N ASP A 317 -0.35 4.75 20.02
CA ASP A 317 0.39 4.53 18.78
C ASP A 317 0.32 5.77 17.88
N LEU A 318 -0.83 6.45 17.81
CA LEU A 318 -0.97 7.70 17.06
C LEU A 318 -0.07 8.82 17.62
N ALA A 319 0.19 8.85 18.92
CA ALA A 319 1.10 9.81 19.55
C ALA A 319 2.57 9.60 19.13
N LEU A 320 2.93 8.47 18.52
CA LEU A 320 4.27 8.19 18.00
C LEU A 320 4.50 8.72 16.59
N VAL A 321 3.48 9.28 15.93
CA VAL A 321 3.57 9.83 14.55
C VAL A 321 4.24 11.19 14.58
N ASN A 322 5.58 11.22 14.63
CA ASN A 322 6.36 12.47 14.67
C ASN A 322 6.69 13.02 13.28
N SER A 323 6.77 12.17 12.25
CA SER A 323 7.03 12.59 10.87
C SER A 323 5.77 13.07 10.13
N GLY A 324 4.59 12.98 10.79
CA GLY A 324 3.32 13.42 10.21
C GLY A 324 2.68 12.36 9.31
N THR A 325 1.84 12.82 8.37
CA THR A 325 1.05 11.96 7.49
C THR A 325 1.55 12.04 6.05
N VAL A 326 1.71 10.87 5.42
CA VAL A 326 1.98 10.74 3.99
C VAL A 326 0.69 10.32 3.31
N LEU A 327 0.15 11.19 2.46
CA LEU A 327 -1.06 10.93 1.69
C LEU A 327 -0.69 10.46 0.28
N THR A 328 -1.10 9.28 -0.12
CA THR A 328 -0.83 8.68 -1.43
C THR A 328 -2.11 8.18 -2.11
N GLY A 329 -1.99 7.50 -3.25
CA GLY A 329 -3.14 7.09 -4.06
C GLY A 329 -3.70 8.21 -4.93
N GLY A 330 -4.71 7.89 -5.73
CA GLY A 330 -5.32 8.84 -6.67
C GLY A 330 -5.96 10.05 -6.00
N GLY A 331 -6.55 9.87 -4.81
CA GLY A 331 -7.18 10.93 -4.03
C GLY A 331 -6.19 11.96 -3.45
N ALA A 332 -4.90 11.59 -3.34
CA ALA A 332 -3.84 12.52 -2.92
C ALA A 332 -3.58 13.64 -3.94
N LEU A 333 -4.01 13.48 -5.19
CA LEU A 333 -3.92 14.51 -6.22
C LEU A 333 -4.94 15.65 -6.01
N PHE A 334 -5.96 15.41 -5.19
CA PHE A 334 -6.95 16.42 -4.84
C PHE A 334 -6.44 17.29 -3.68
N GLU A 335 -5.79 18.41 -4.02
CA GLU A 335 -5.11 19.29 -3.05
C GLU A 335 -5.95 19.70 -1.84
N PRO A 336 -7.26 19.99 -1.94
CA PRO A 336 -8.05 20.34 -0.76
C PRO A 336 -8.11 19.23 0.32
N ALA A 337 -7.89 17.96 -0.04
CA ALA A 337 -7.81 16.86 0.93
C ALA A 337 -6.63 17.02 1.91
N HIS A 338 -5.51 17.61 1.46
CA HIS A 338 -4.31 17.79 2.29
C HIS A 338 -4.58 18.67 3.51
N ARG A 339 -5.38 19.73 3.34
CA ARG A 339 -5.81 20.59 4.44
C ARG A 339 -6.62 19.83 5.47
N ILE A 340 -7.59 19.04 5.01
CA ILE A 340 -8.51 18.27 5.88
C ILE A 340 -7.71 17.21 6.67
N VAL A 341 -6.82 16.48 6.01
CA VAL A 341 -5.94 15.50 6.65
C VAL A 341 -5.07 16.17 7.73
N ARG A 342 -4.47 17.33 7.44
CA ARG A 342 -3.68 18.10 8.39
C ARG A 342 -4.48 18.52 9.62
N GLU A 343 -5.71 18.95 9.44
CA GLU A 343 -6.61 19.35 10.53
C GLU A 343 -6.99 18.16 11.43
N VAL A 344 -7.33 17.01 10.83
CA VAL A 344 -7.75 15.82 11.56
C VAL A 344 -6.60 15.20 12.36
N PHE A 345 -5.42 15.01 11.74
CA PHE A 345 -4.27 14.36 12.39
C PHE A 345 -3.33 15.35 13.11
N ARG A 346 -3.56 16.66 12.98
CA ARG A 346 -2.82 17.73 13.68
C ARG A 346 -1.30 17.67 13.45
N GLY A 347 -0.86 17.33 12.24
CA GLY A 347 0.55 17.18 11.88
C GLY A 347 0.85 17.70 10.48
N THR A 348 2.10 17.52 10.05
CA THR A 348 2.52 17.79 8.67
C THR A 348 1.87 16.77 7.73
N VAL A 349 1.57 17.20 6.51
CA VAL A 349 1.06 16.32 5.45
C VAL A 349 1.90 16.54 4.20
N ARG A 350 2.41 15.46 3.63
CA ARG A 350 3.03 15.48 2.30
C ARG A 350 2.36 14.48 1.36
N VAL A 351 2.51 14.69 0.07
CA VAL A 351 2.12 13.72 -0.95
C VAL A 351 3.21 12.65 -1.06
N GLY A 352 2.79 11.38 -1.02
CA GLY A 352 3.65 10.22 -1.21
C GLY A 352 3.74 9.87 -2.69
N ASN A 353 4.76 10.39 -3.36
CA ASN A 353 5.10 9.97 -4.72
C ASN A 353 6.13 8.84 -4.68
N PRO A 354 6.17 7.93 -5.68
CA PRO A 354 7.22 6.96 -5.84
C PRO A 354 8.63 7.57 -5.75
N ILE A 355 9.48 6.97 -4.93
CA ILE A 355 10.88 7.39 -4.71
C ILE A 355 11.84 6.44 -5.41
N ASP A 356 13.04 6.92 -5.74
CA ASP A 356 14.13 6.13 -6.35
C ASP A 356 13.73 5.42 -7.66
N VAL A 357 12.82 6.00 -8.42
CA VAL A 357 12.39 5.45 -9.71
C VAL A 357 13.47 5.67 -10.74
N VAL A 358 13.98 4.58 -11.34
CA VAL A 358 14.97 4.59 -12.41
C VAL A 358 14.35 3.96 -13.66
N GLY A 359 14.65 4.51 -14.84
CA GLY A 359 14.15 4.02 -16.14
C GLY A 359 13.44 5.10 -16.96
N ALA A 360 12.90 4.70 -18.10
CA ALA A 360 12.35 5.61 -19.11
C ALA A 360 10.90 6.08 -18.81
N VAL A 361 10.50 6.28 -17.54
CA VAL A 361 9.08 6.47 -17.17
C VAL A 361 8.90 7.67 -16.24
N SER A 362 8.91 8.88 -16.82
CA SER A 362 8.70 10.16 -16.09
C SER A 362 7.33 10.22 -15.37
N ASP A 363 6.32 9.51 -15.87
CA ASP A 363 4.95 9.57 -15.35
C ASP A 363 4.72 8.77 -14.07
N LEU A 364 5.70 7.93 -13.65
CA LEU A 364 5.62 7.18 -12.39
C LEU A 364 5.77 8.07 -11.15
N ALA A 365 6.17 9.32 -11.29
CA ALA A 365 6.25 10.29 -10.19
C ALA A 365 4.87 10.72 -9.64
N SER A 366 3.81 9.97 -9.90
CA SER A 366 2.46 10.24 -9.42
C SER A 366 2.10 9.30 -8.26
N PRO A 367 1.39 9.78 -7.22
CA PRO A 367 0.97 8.95 -6.09
C PRO A 367 0.05 7.79 -6.49
N ARG A 368 -0.52 7.82 -7.69
CA ARG A 368 -1.33 6.72 -8.26
C ARG A 368 -0.54 5.43 -8.50
N TYR A 369 0.79 5.52 -8.57
CA TYR A 369 1.67 4.37 -8.81
C TYR A 369 2.36 3.87 -7.55
N SER A 370 2.07 4.41 -6.38
CA SER A 370 2.76 4.10 -5.13
C SER A 370 2.71 2.61 -4.78
N ALA A 371 1.53 2.00 -4.83
CA ALA A 371 1.35 0.60 -4.49
C ALA A 371 2.02 -0.34 -5.50
N VAL A 372 1.85 -0.10 -6.82
CA VAL A 372 2.47 -0.95 -7.85
C VAL A 372 3.99 -0.77 -7.90
N TRP A 373 4.52 0.44 -7.68
CA TRP A 373 5.95 0.67 -7.58
C TRP A 373 6.57 -0.03 -6.36
N GLY A 374 5.94 0.11 -5.20
CA GLY A 374 6.39 -0.58 -4.00
C GLY A 374 6.31 -2.09 -4.12
N ALA A 375 5.26 -2.62 -4.78
CA ALA A 375 5.14 -4.05 -5.10
C ALA A 375 6.28 -4.53 -6.02
N LEU A 376 6.68 -3.72 -7.01
CA LEU A 376 7.82 -4.02 -7.87
C LEU A 376 9.14 -4.06 -7.08
N ARG A 377 9.35 -3.14 -6.14
CA ARG A 377 10.51 -3.16 -5.21
C ARG A 377 10.52 -4.41 -4.34
N ILE A 378 9.36 -4.84 -3.87
CA ILE A 378 9.20 -6.09 -3.11
C ILE A 378 9.54 -7.31 -3.98
N ALA A 379 9.09 -7.33 -5.25
CA ALA A 379 9.41 -8.39 -6.20
C ALA A 379 10.92 -8.50 -6.45
N ASP A 380 11.60 -7.38 -6.65
CA ASP A 380 13.05 -7.31 -6.78
C ASP A 380 13.78 -7.85 -5.55
N TYR A 381 13.32 -7.45 -4.37
CA TYR A 381 13.85 -7.96 -3.12
C TYR A 381 13.70 -9.49 -3.00
N TYR A 382 12.51 -10.04 -3.29
CA TYR A 382 12.26 -11.48 -3.27
C TYR A 382 13.18 -12.23 -4.23
N GLN A 383 13.33 -11.72 -5.44
CA GLN A 383 14.19 -12.32 -6.45
C GLN A 383 15.66 -12.41 -5.98
N ARG A 384 16.16 -11.36 -5.35
CA ARG A 384 17.53 -11.35 -4.80
C ARG A 384 17.70 -12.35 -3.66
N CYS A 385 16.74 -12.45 -2.76
CA CYS A 385 16.77 -13.41 -1.65
C CYS A 385 16.68 -14.86 -2.11
N LEU A 386 15.95 -15.15 -3.20
CA LEU A 386 15.82 -16.48 -3.78
C LEU A 386 17.10 -16.92 -4.52
N GLY A 387 17.87 -15.96 -5.07
CA GLY A 387 19.11 -16.24 -5.79
C GLY A 387 20.26 -16.67 -4.87
N ASP A 388 20.25 -16.25 -3.59
CA ASP A 388 21.35 -16.51 -2.64
C ASP A 388 21.24 -17.85 -1.89
N ASP A 389 20.05 -18.45 -1.76
CA ASP A 389 19.83 -19.68 -0.96
C ASP A 389 18.77 -20.59 -1.58
N GLY A 390 19.18 -21.60 -2.30
CA GLY A 390 18.28 -22.61 -2.90
C GLY A 390 17.52 -23.47 -1.89
N GLY A 391 16.58 -22.95 -1.13
CA GLY A 391 15.65 -23.77 -0.34
C GLY A 391 15.15 -23.24 1.00
N GLY A 392 15.70 -22.16 1.52
CA GLY A 392 15.26 -21.57 2.83
C GLY A 392 14.52 -20.23 2.71
N ALA A 393 14.43 -19.71 1.50
CA ALA A 393 13.97 -18.33 1.24
C ALA A 393 12.50 -18.09 1.55
N LEU A 394 11.62 -19.05 1.28
CA LEU A 394 10.18 -18.94 1.57
C LEU A 394 9.87 -18.67 3.06
N GLN A 395 10.69 -19.21 3.97
CA GLN A 395 10.52 -19.00 5.41
C GLN A 395 11.08 -17.64 5.88
N LYS A 396 12.08 -17.09 5.15
CA LYS A 396 12.61 -15.73 5.37
C LYS A 396 11.69 -14.66 4.75
N ILE A 397 10.99 -14.99 3.68
CA ILE A 397 10.06 -14.12 2.94
C ILE A 397 8.78 -13.83 3.75
N LEU A 398 8.34 -14.74 4.60
CA LEU A 398 7.20 -14.51 5.51
C LEU A 398 7.45 -13.41 6.55
N ASN A 399 8.68 -12.93 6.66
CA ASN A 399 9.11 -11.82 7.53
C ASN A 399 9.36 -10.56 6.68
N LEU A 400 8.35 -10.07 5.96
CA LEU A 400 8.46 -8.90 5.07
C LEU A 400 9.18 -7.70 5.74
N GLY A 401 8.90 -7.47 7.02
CA GLY A 401 9.54 -6.41 7.79
C GLY A 401 11.06 -6.58 8.01
N ASP A 402 11.58 -7.80 8.12
CA ASP A 402 13.02 -8.04 8.35
C ASP A 402 13.82 -8.09 7.06
N ALA A 403 13.19 -8.57 6.03
CA ALA A 403 13.79 -8.74 4.73
C ALA A 403 14.09 -7.39 4.08
N ILE A 404 13.15 -6.49 4.09
CA ILE A 404 13.27 -5.12 3.56
C ILE A 404 14.33 -4.31 4.32
N ARG A 405 14.50 -4.54 5.64
CA ARG A 405 15.47 -3.82 6.49
C ARG A 405 16.94 -4.16 6.21
N ARG A 406 17.24 -5.39 5.81
CA ARG A 406 18.65 -5.78 5.51
C ARG A 406 19.15 -5.06 4.27
N THR A 407 18.28 -4.78 3.31
CA THR A 407 18.63 -4.04 2.09
C THR A 407 18.97 -2.58 2.39
N PHE A 408 18.21 -1.91 3.26
CA PHE A 408 18.46 -0.50 3.60
C PHE A 408 19.70 -0.29 4.47
N ARG A 409 20.11 -1.25 5.32
CA ARG A 409 21.40 -1.18 6.02
C ARG A 409 22.60 -1.29 5.05
N ALA A 410 22.44 -1.98 3.94
CA ALA A 410 23.51 -2.11 2.93
C ALA A 410 23.68 -0.85 2.06
N PHE A 411 22.61 -0.05 1.90
CA PHE A 411 22.61 1.18 1.07
C PHE A 411 22.74 2.49 1.89
N GLY A 412 22.57 2.45 3.20
CA GLY A 412 22.63 3.62 4.10
C GLY A 412 24.02 3.99 4.63
N THR A 413 25.08 3.30 4.20
CA THR A 413 26.47 3.66 4.54
C THR A 413 27.23 4.01 3.28
N LYS A 414 26.91 5.19 2.71
CA LYS A 414 27.87 5.99 1.93
C LYS A 414 27.51 7.45 2.06
#